data_3128d2b3401e70c3ab134bbe6cdb7ce6
#
_entry.id   3128d2b3401e70c3ab134bbe6cdb7ce6
#
_cell.length_a   1.000
_cell.length_b   1.000
_cell.length_c   1.000
_cell.angle_alpha   90.00
_cell.angle_beta   90.00
_cell.angle_gamma   90.00
#
_symmetry.space_group_name_H-M   'P 1'
#
loop_
_entity.id
_entity.type
_entity.pdbx_description
1 polymer ?
#
loop_
_entity_poly.entity_id
_entity_poly.type
_entity_poly.pdbx_seq_one_letter_code
_entity_poly.pdbx_strand_id
1 'polypeptide(L)'
;MRYGEICMQKFFIGEVIRKRRIELGLKQYELCEGICEPVTMSRLETGKQTPSYNKLKTILQRLGLPDDQCYMLLSKNEMLISDLQTEITSCNVLKDPERGLPKIEELEKIVEPDDTLTRQFILRSKASLGKKENGQIVPYTLNEKLDILFEAIRLTAPNFDIDAIYEGLYSIDEVKVINHIATVYSDLKQHKKAIDIYYQLLKYIRKHFQNILQSGGLLPLVAFNYARELDLTGRYTEAVEIAETGWKACVQYGQYYYLPSTIALIAECYHFLNQDEKSKTYYRQALYLFDAIDNKRGAKIIKSEIQKYFGTDFLV
;
A
#
# COMPACT_ATOMS: atom_id res chain seq x y z
N MET A 1 -37.72 30.69 -27.00
CA MET A 1 -37.31 29.73 -25.97
C MET A 1 -35.96 30.15 -25.46
N ARG A 2 -35.87 30.66 -24.23
CA ARG A 2 -34.59 31.04 -23.61
C ARG A 2 -33.92 29.77 -23.11
N TYR A 3 -32.73 29.50 -23.63
CA TYR A 3 -31.86 28.50 -23.07
C TYR A 3 -31.47 28.96 -21.67
N GLY A 4 -31.87 28.17 -20.65
CA GLY A 4 -31.48 28.42 -19.26
C GLY A 4 -29.96 28.32 -19.13
N GLU A 5 -29.36 29.36 -18.56
CA GLU A 5 -27.98 29.32 -18.09
C GLU A 5 -27.86 28.20 -17.06
N ILE A 6 -27.24 27.12 -17.46
CA ILE A 6 -26.73 26.11 -16.51
C ILE A 6 -25.59 26.80 -15.76
N CYS A 7 -25.91 27.35 -14.61
CA CYS A 7 -24.93 27.84 -13.65
C CYS A 7 -24.04 26.65 -13.25
N MET A 8 -22.90 26.49 -13.93
CA MET A 8 -21.87 25.57 -13.47
C MET A 8 -21.37 26.12 -12.13
N GLN A 9 -21.90 25.63 -11.03
CA GLN A 9 -21.29 25.82 -9.72
C GLN A 9 -19.85 25.29 -9.81
N LYS A 10 -18.88 26.22 -9.90
CA LYS A 10 -17.45 25.89 -9.75
C LYS A 10 -17.27 25.39 -8.33
N PHE A 11 -17.36 24.07 -8.14
CA PHE A 11 -16.98 23.48 -6.88
C PHE A 11 -15.48 23.69 -6.69
N PHE A 12 -15.16 24.53 -5.74
CA PHE A 12 -13.79 24.79 -5.37
C PHE A 12 -13.30 23.63 -4.47
N ILE A 13 -12.18 23.01 -4.81
CA ILE A 13 -11.67 21.81 -4.10
C ILE A 13 -11.54 22.03 -2.58
N GLY A 14 -11.20 23.25 -2.14
CA GLY A 14 -11.13 23.60 -0.72
C GLY A 14 -12.47 23.49 0.01
N GLU A 15 -13.59 23.80 -0.66
CA GLU A 15 -14.94 23.64 -0.07
C GLU A 15 -15.28 22.16 0.10
N VAL A 16 -14.92 21.31 -0.87
CA VAL A 16 -15.12 19.86 -0.79
C VAL A 16 -14.32 19.27 0.37
N ILE A 17 -13.06 19.66 0.50
CA ILE A 17 -12.18 19.24 1.61
C ILE A 17 -12.77 19.69 2.94
N ARG A 18 -13.16 20.97 3.07
CA ARG A 18 -13.76 21.53 4.29
C ARG A 18 -15.03 20.78 4.70
N LYS A 19 -15.94 20.58 3.75
CA LYS A 19 -17.20 19.88 4.00
C LYS A 19 -16.95 18.48 4.51
N ARG A 20 -16.10 17.72 3.81
CA ARG A 20 -15.78 16.33 4.19
C ARG A 20 -15.06 16.23 5.54
N ARG A 21 -14.13 17.15 5.81
CA ARG A 21 -13.47 17.25 7.12
C ARG A 21 -14.47 17.45 8.26
N ILE A 22 -15.43 18.37 8.08
CA ILE A 22 -16.49 18.65 9.08
C ILE A 22 -17.40 17.42 9.25
N GLU A 23 -17.79 16.74 8.16
CA GLU A 23 -18.58 15.50 8.22
C GLU A 23 -17.88 14.40 9.02
N LEU A 24 -16.56 14.34 8.97
CA LEU A 24 -15.74 13.39 9.73
C LEU A 24 -15.43 13.87 11.16
N GLY A 25 -15.88 15.07 11.55
CA GLY A 25 -15.62 15.65 12.87
C GLY A 25 -14.17 16.10 13.11
N LEU A 26 -13.36 16.19 12.06
CA LEU A 26 -11.94 16.51 12.15
C LEU A 26 -11.69 18.01 12.26
N LYS A 27 -10.71 18.41 13.07
CA LYS A 27 -10.15 19.77 13.08
C LYS A 27 -9.10 19.93 11.97
N GLN A 28 -8.81 21.17 11.58
CA GLN A 28 -7.84 21.44 10.51
C GLN A 28 -6.45 20.88 10.84
N TYR A 29 -6.01 21.05 12.08
CA TYR A 29 -4.69 20.57 12.52
C TYR A 29 -4.58 19.04 12.48
N GLU A 30 -5.64 18.31 12.79
CA GLU A 30 -5.68 16.84 12.74
C GLU A 30 -5.55 16.33 11.29
N LEU A 31 -6.22 17.00 10.34
CA LEU A 31 -6.16 16.61 8.93
C LEU A 31 -4.79 16.90 8.30
N CYS A 32 -4.16 18.03 8.66
CA CYS A 32 -2.91 18.48 8.04
C CYS A 32 -1.64 18.06 8.81
N GLU A 33 -1.77 17.33 9.90
CA GLU A 33 -0.64 16.87 10.71
C GLU A 33 0.42 16.14 9.85
N GLY A 34 1.67 16.58 9.93
CA GLY A 34 2.78 16.02 9.15
C GLY A 34 2.76 16.32 7.65
N ILE A 35 1.72 17.02 7.13
CA ILE A 35 1.60 17.39 5.70
C ILE A 35 1.87 18.86 5.48
N CYS A 36 1.24 19.73 6.28
CA CYS A 36 1.40 21.19 6.19
C CYS A 36 0.92 21.88 7.47
N GLU A 37 1.28 23.14 7.60
CA GLU A 37 0.83 23.97 8.71
C GLU A 37 -0.69 24.23 8.67
N PRO A 38 -1.37 24.37 9.83
CA PRO A 38 -2.80 24.65 9.89
C PRO A 38 -3.22 25.93 9.15
N VAL A 39 -2.34 26.93 9.05
CA VAL A 39 -2.56 28.14 8.27
C VAL A 39 -2.65 27.84 6.77
N THR A 40 -1.82 26.92 6.27
CA THR A 40 -1.87 26.44 4.88
C THR A 40 -3.18 25.71 4.61
N MET A 41 -3.63 24.86 5.53
CA MET A 41 -4.92 24.16 5.44
C MET A 41 -6.08 25.16 5.41
N SER A 42 -6.08 26.17 6.27
CA SER A 42 -7.10 27.23 6.27
C SER A 42 -7.14 28.00 4.95
N ARG A 43 -5.98 28.32 4.38
CA ARG A 43 -5.87 28.99 3.07
C ARG A 43 -6.37 28.11 1.92
N LEU A 44 -6.08 26.79 1.99
CA LEU A 44 -6.60 25.81 1.04
C LEU A 44 -8.13 25.75 1.09
N GLU A 45 -8.72 25.58 2.27
CA GLU A 45 -10.19 25.52 2.45
C GLU A 45 -10.91 26.81 2.04
N THR A 46 -10.23 27.95 2.08
CA THR A 46 -10.78 29.27 1.67
C THR A 46 -10.40 29.70 0.26
N GLY A 47 -9.66 28.87 -0.48
CA GLY A 47 -9.26 29.17 -1.86
C GLY A 47 -8.16 30.20 -2.03
N LYS A 48 -7.51 30.57 -0.97
CA LYS A 48 -6.43 31.56 -0.99
C LYS A 48 -5.07 30.98 -1.40
N GLN A 49 -4.95 29.65 -1.40
CA GLN A 49 -3.73 28.96 -1.76
C GLN A 49 -4.04 27.57 -2.33
N THR A 50 -3.32 27.19 -3.39
CA THR A 50 -3.31 25.81 -3.90
C THR A 50 -2.06 25.13 -3.38
N PRO A 51 -2.17 24.01 -2.65
CA PRO A 51 -1.01 23.24 -2.18
C PRO A 51 -0.34 22.50 -3.35
N SER A 52 0.87 21.98 -3.11
CA SER A 52 1.51 21.08 -4.06
C SER A 52 0.65 19.82 -4.29
N TYR A 53 0.84 19.19 -5.44
CA TYR A 53 0.11 17.98 -5.83
C TYR A 53 0.15 16.90 -4.74
N ASN A 54 1.33 16.59 -4.22
CA ASN A 54 1.49 15.54 -3.21
C ASN A 54 0.73 15.87 -1.92
N LYS A 55 0.77 17.13 -1.45
CA LYS A 55 0.05 17.58 -0.25
C LYS A 55 -1.46 17.47 -0.46
N LEU A 56 -1.96 17.93 -1.61
CA LEU A 56 -3.39 17.85 -1.95
C LEU A 56 -3.86 16.40 -2.04
N LYS A 57 -3.13 15.56 -2.76
CA LYS A 57 -3.40 14.12 -2.90
C LYS A 57 -3.50 13.45 -1.54
N THR A 58 -2.54 13.69 -0.65
CA THR A 58 -2.51 13.08 0.69
C THR A 58 -3.71 13.55 1.55
N ILE A 59 -4.06 14.83 1.49
CA ILE A 59 -5.24 15.38 2.18
C ILE A 59 -6.52 14.71 1.69
N LEU A 60 -6.70 14.56 0.37
CA LEU A 60 -7.87 13.91 -0.20
C LEU A 60 -7.95 12.44 0.23
N GLN A 61 -6.83 11.72 0.22
CA GLN A 61 -6.76 10.32 0.67
C GLN A 61 -7.15 10.16 2.15
N ARG A 62 -6.67 11.04 3.04
CA ARG A 62 -7.06 11.04 4.46
C ARG A 62 -8.55 11.27 4.67
N LEU A 63 -9.17 12.02 3.79
CA LEU A 63 -10.62 12.26 3.81
C LEU A 63 -11.44 11.17 3.13
N GLY A 64 -10.79 10.16 2.53
CA GLY A 64 -11.48 9.15 1.74
C GLY A 64 -12.10 9.70 0.45
N LEU A 65 -11.51 10.75 -0.13
CA LEU A 65 -11.94 11.38 -1.38
C LEU A 65 -11.09 10.91 -2.57
N PRO A 66 -11.66 10.84 -3.79
CA PRO A 66 -10.90 10.55 -5.00
C PRO A 66 -9.80 11.60 -5.23
N ASP A 67 -8.62 11.14 -5.62
CA ASP A 67 -7.43 11.97 -5.86
C ASP A 67 -6.94 11.96 -7.32
N ASP A 68 -7.63 11.25 -8.20
CA ASP A 68 -7.29 10.99 -9.59
C ASP A 68 -7.39 12.22 -10.52
N GLN A 69 -8.12 13.26 -10.13
CA GLN A 69 -8.28 14.48 -10.93
C GLN A 69 -7.22 15.56 -10.64
N CYS A 70 -6.28 15.32 -9.74
CA CYS A 70 -5.28 16.30 -9.32
C CYS A 70 -4.10 16.45 -10.29
N TYR A 71 -3.94 15.57 -11.28
CA TYR A 71 -2.79 15.56 -12.22
C TYR A 71 -2.64 16.82 -13.09
N MET A 72 -3.68 17.62 -13.24
CA MET A 72 -3.64 18.84 -14.08
C MET A 72 -2.89 20.02 -13.44
N LEU A 73 -2.36 19.87 -12.22
CA LEU A 73 -1.72 20.92 -11.44
C LEU A 73 -0.21 20.73 -11.22
N LEU A 74 0.41 19.75 -11.88
CA LEU A 74 1.83 19.42 -11.68
C LEU A 74 2.76 20.47 -12.29
N SER A 75 3.70 20.94 -11.49
CA SER A 75 4.89 21.64 -11.96
C SER A 75 5.87 20.66 -12.63
N LYS A 76 6.86 21.18 -13.37
CA LYS A 76 7.90 20.33 -14.00
C LYS A 76 8.67 19.50 -12.96
N ASN A 77 8.95 20.08 -11.80
CA ASN A 77 9.65 19.37 -10.71
C ASN A 77 8.78 18.27 -10.11
N GLU A 78 7.49 18.54 -9.89
CA GLU A 78 6.56 17.52 -9.40
C GLU A 78 6.35 16.37 -10.39
N MET A 79 6.39 16.65 -11.71
CA MET A 79 6.38 15.61 -12.73
C MET A 79 7.63 14.72 -12.63
N LEU A 80 8.83 15.32 -12.53
CA LEU A 80 10.07 14.56 -12.38
C LEU A 80 10.07 13.69 -11.12
N ILE A 81 9.62 14.24 -9.98
CA ILE A 81 9.44 13.47 -8.73
C ILE A 81 8.49 12.30 -8.94
N SER A 82 7.34 12.51 -9.59
CA SER A 82 6.35 11.47 -9.87
C SER A 82 6.90 10.36 -10.77
N ASP A 83 7.65 10.72 -11.80
CA ASP A 83 8.27 9.76 -12.72
C ASP A 83 9.31 8.89 -11.97
N LEU A 84 10.20 9.52 -11.18
CA LEU A 84 11.16 8.81 -10.34
C LEU A 84 10.48 7.89 -9.32
N GLN A 85 9.42 8.36 -8.66
CA GLN A 85 8.64 7.52 -7.73
C GLN A 85 8.01 6.31 -8.42
N THR A 86 7.55 6.48 -9.66
CA THR A 86 6.99 5.37 -10.47
C THR A 86 8.05 4.33 -10.81
N GLU A 87 9.23 4.76 -11.26
CA GLU A 87 10.36 3.87 -11.56
C GLU A 87 10.84 3.14 -10.28
N ILE A 88 11.03 3.86 -9.17
CA ILE A 88 11.42 3.28 -7.88
C ILE A 88 10.38 2.27 -7.38
N THR A 89 9.08 2.58 -7.56
CA THR A 89 8.01 1.66 -7.19
C THR A 89 8.09 0.35 -7.98
N SER A 90 8.37 0.43 -9.27
CA SER A 90 8.63 -0.77 -10.10
C SER A 90 9.81 -1.58 -9.56
N CYS A 91 10.92 -0.92 -9.21
CA CYS A 91 12.08 -1.59 -8.63
C CYS A 91 11.78 -2.23 -7.26
N ASN A 92 10.97 -1.57 -6.42
CA ASN A 92 10.52 -2.14 -5.15
C ASN A 92 9.71 -3.44 -5.34
N VAL A 93 8.82 -3.47 -6.33
CA VAL A 93 7.99 -4.64 -6.68
C VAL A 93 8.85 -5.78 -7.21
N LEU A 94 9.77 -5.48 -8.13
CA LEU A 94 10.66 -6.45 -8.76
C LEU A 94 11.82 -6.90 -7.87
N LYS A 95 12.04 -6.23 -6.74
CA LYS A 95 13.21 -6.42 -5.86
C LYS A 95 14.53 -6.22 -6.64
N ASP A 96 14.61 -5.11 -7.37
CA ASP A 96 15.73 -4.71 -8.21
C ASP A 96 16.46 -3.50 -7.59
N PRO A 97 17.39 -3.74 -6.63
CA PRO A 97 18.13 -2.66 -5.99
C PRO A 97 19.17 -2.00 -6.91
N GLU A 98 19.69 -2.72 -7.91
CA GLU A 98 20.68 -2.20 -8.86
C GLU A 98 20.11 -1.01 -9.66
N ARG A 99 18.86 -1.09 -10.07
CA ARG A 99 18.16 -0.01 -10.76
C ARG A 99 17.55 1.01 -9.78
N GLY A 100 17.05 0.53 -8.66
CA GLY A 100 16.27 1.36 -7.73
C GLY A 100 17.11 2.32 -6.90
N LEU A 101 18.27 1.91 -6.39
CA LEU A 101 19.10 2.77 -5.53
C LEU A 101 19.64 4.01 -6.24
N PRO A 102 20.14 3.94 -7.50
CA PRO A 102 20.53 5.15 -8.23
C PRO A 102 19.36 6.14 -8.41
N LYS A 103 18.13 5.64 -8.63
CA LYS A 103 16.94 6.49 -8.77
C LYS A 103 16.53 7.14 -7.42
N ILE A 104 16.73 6.45 -6.31
CA ILE A 104 16.55 7.03 -4.98
C ILE A 104 17.58 8.14 -4.76
N GLU A 105 18.85 7.93 -5.09
CA GLU A 105 19.91 8.95 -5.00
C GLU A 105 19.61 10.18 -5.88
N GLU A 106 19.02 9.98 -7.07
CA GLU A 106 18.57 11.06 -7.95
C GLU A 106 17.41 11.85 -7.31
N LEU A 107 16.42 11.14 -6.75
CA LEU A 107 15.28 11.75 -6.08
C LEU A 107 15.71 12.55 -4.82
N GLU A 108 16.66 12.02 -4.04
CA GLU A 108 17.19 12.71 -2.85
C GLU A 108 17.85 14.06 -3.17
N LYS A 109 18.41 14.23 -4.35
CA LYS A 109 19.07 15.48 -4.77
C LYS A 109 18.10 16.60 -5.11
N ILE A 110 16.87 16.25 -5.49
CA ILE A 110 15.86 17.20 -5.97
C ILE A 110 14.74 17.46 -4.97
N VAL A 111 14.69 16.65 -3.92
CA VAL A 111 13.64 16.76 -2.88
C VAL A 111 13.98 17.91 -1.92
N GLU A 112 12.99 18.77 -1.68
CA GLU A 112 13.13 19.84 -0.70
C GLU A 112 13.16 19.29 0.74
N PRO A 113 13.89 19.95 1.68
CA PRO A 113 14.00 19.47 3.05
C PRO A 113 12.67 19.36 3.81
N ASP A 114 11.65 20.14 3.42
CA ASP A 114 10.31 20.16 4.01
C ASP A 114 9.30 19.26 3.29
N ASP A 115 9.69 18.57 2.21
CA ASP A 115 8.84 17.59 1.53
C ASP A 115 8.85 16.25 2.29
N THR A 116 8.11 16.22 3.39
CA THR A 116 7.97 15.03 4.26
C THR A 116 7.39 13.83 3.54
N LEU A 117 6.50 14.05 2.55
CA LEU A 117 5.84 12.98 1.79
C LEU A 117 6.82 12.23 0.89
N THR A 118 7.61 12.96 0.11
CA THR A 118 8.63 12.36 -0.75
C THR A 118 9.74 11.72 0.08
N ARG A 119 10.14 12.32 1.21
CA ARG A 119 11.11 11.74 2.14
C ARG A 119 10.59 10.43 2.77
N GLN A 120 9.31 10.35 3.15
CA GLN A 120 8.67 9.11 3.62
C GLN A 120 8.77 8.02 2.55
N PHE A 121 8.45 8.34 1.30
CA PHE A 121 8.55 7.41 0.18
C PHE A 121 9.98 6.89 -0.02
N ILE A 122 10.99 7.78 0.06
CA ILE A 122 12.42 7.44 -0.05
C ILE A 122 12.81 6.45 1.05
N LEU A 123 12.49 6.75 2.31
CA LEU A 123 12.83 5.88 3.44
C LEU A 123 12.21 4.49 3.30
N ARG A 124 10.91 4.42 2.96
CA ARG A 124 10.25 3.14 2.72
C ARG A 124 10.89 2.35 1.57
N SER A 125 11.32 3.03 0.52
CA SER A 125 11.97 2.40 -0.62
C SER A 125 13.38 1.90 -0.28
N LYS A 126 14.15 2.65 0.50
CA LYS A 126 15.44 2.21 1.05
C LYS A 126 15.27 0.95 1.92
N ALA A 127 14.31 0.94 2.84
CA ALA A 127 14.01 -0.25 3.64
C ALA A 127 13.70 -1.49 2.80
N SER A 128 13.17 -1.32 1.59
CA SER A 128 12.85 -2.41 0.66
C SER A 128 14.06 -2.88 -0.16
N LEU A 129 14.88 -1.94 -0.65
CA LEU A 129 15.94 -2.20 -1.64
C LEU A 129 17.33 -2.36 -1.02
N GLY A 130 17.56 -1.81 0.19
CA GLY A 130 18.87 -1.86 0.84
C GLY A 130 19.65 -0.55 0.70
N LYS A 131 20.95 -0.65 0.88
CA LYS A 131 21.92 0.46 0.86
C LYS A 131 23.20 0.05 0.12
N LYS A 132 24.03 1.04 -0.24
CA LYS A 132 25.38 0.80 -0.76
C LYS A 132 26.37 0.92 0.39
N GLU A 133 27.17 -0.11 0.60
CA GLU A 133 28.32 -0.13 1.52
C GLU A 133 29.57 -0.63 0.80
N ASN A 134 30.64 0.13 0.83
CA ASN A 134 31.92 -0.22 0.16
C ASN A 134 31.75 -0.61 -1.32
N GLY A 135 30.83 0.05 -2.04
CA GLY A 135 30.54 -0.20 -3.44
C GLY A 135 29.65 -1.41 -3.71
N GLN A 136 29.22 -2.14 -2.69
CA GLN A 136 28.32 -3.27 -2.80
C GLN A 136 26.92 -2.92 -2.28
N ILE A 137 25.91 -3.52 -2.88
CA ILE A 137 24.53 -3.41 -2.40
C ILE A 137 24.30 -4.46 -1.31
N VAL A 138 23.92 -3.99 -0.13
CA VAL A 138 23.62 -4.83 1.02
C VAL A 138 22.20 -4.53 1.55
N PRO A 139 21.45 -5.56 1.97
CA PRO A 139 20.17 -5.33 2.62
C PRO A 139 20.38 -4.74 4.02
N TYR A 140 19.43 -3.93 4.48
CA TYR A 140 19.34 -3.57 5.89
C TYR A 140 19.00 -4.79 6.75
N THR A 141 19.52 -4.85 7.96
CA THR A 141 19.04 -5.79 8.99
C THR A 141 17.55 -5.53 9.30
N LEU A 142 16.87 -6.50 9.88
CA LEU A 142 15.44 -6.35 10.21
C LEU A 142 15.21 -5.20 11.22
N ASN A 143 16.11 -5.01 12.18
CA ASN A 143 16.01 -3.90 13.14
C ASN A 143 16.23 -2.55 12.45
N GLU A 144 17.27 -2.41 11.62
CA GLU A 144 17.48 -1.19 10.81
C GLU A 144 16.26 -0.87 9.94
N LYS A 145 15.61 -1.90 9.34
CA LYS A 145 14.38 -1.70 8.57
C LYS A 145 13.25 -1.14 9.43
N LEU A 146 13.07 -1.65 10.66
CA LEU A 146 12.07 -1.10 11.59
C LEU A 146 12.36 0.35 11.91
N ASP A 147 13.61 0.69 12.25
CA ASP A 147 14.01 2.06 12.59
C ASP A 147 13.70 3.02 11.44
N ILE A 148 14.09 2.66 10.20
CA ILE A 148 13.83 3.45 9.00
C ILE A 148 12.31 3.58 8.72
N LEU A 149 11.54 2.52 8.93
CA LEU A 149 10.10 2.55 8.68
C LEU A 149 9.35 3.34 9.76
N PHE A 150 9.80 3.29 11.02
CA PHE A 150 9.25 4.12 12.09
C PHE A 150 9.65 5.60 11.91
N GLU A 151 10.85 5.90 11.42
CA GLU A 151 11.18 7.25 10.97
C GLU A 151 10.26 7.70 9.85
N ALA A 152 10.08 6.87 8.81
CA ALA A 152 9.24 7.16 7.67
C ALA A 152 7.79 7.49 8.06
N ILE A 153 7.17 6.69 8.93
CA ILE A 153 5.77 6.94 9.32
C ILE A 153 5.65 8.21 10.16
N ARG A 154 6.60 8.50 11.04
CA ARG A 154 6.57 9.69 11.91
C ARG A 154 6.81 11.00 11.17
N LEU A 155 7.38 10.98 9.97
CA LEU A 155 7.49 12.20 9.13
C LEU A 155 6.13 12.81 8.81
N THR A 156 5.11 12.00 8.61
CA THR A 156 3.77 12.43 8.20
C THR A 156 2.69 12.16 9.25
N ALA A 157 2.92 11.20 10.14
CA ALA A 157 2.08 10.88 11.29
C ALA A 157 2.93 10.91 12.59
N PRO A 158 3.26 12.10 13.13
CA PRO A 158 4.19 12.25 14.28
C PRO A 158 3.72 11.50 15.52
N ASN A 159 2.41 11.40 15.72
CA ASN A 159 1.79 10.71 16.86
C ASN A 159 1.41 9.25 16.54
N PHE A 160 2.04 8.64 15.53
CA PHE A 160 1.77 7.25 15.16
C PHE A 160 1.95 6.31 16.35
N ASP A 161 0.88 5.60 16.67
CA ASP A 161 0.86 4.51 17.64
C ASP A 161 0.53 3.20 16.95
N ILE A 162 1.44 2.24 17.03
CA ILE A 162 1.31 0.93 16.39
C ILE A 162 0.24 0.06 17.06
N ASP A 163 -0.09 0.33 18.31
CA ASP A 163 -1.10 -0.42 19.05
C ASP A 163 -2.51 0.19 18.88
N ALA A 164 -2.61 1.39 18.28
CA ALA A 164 -3.86 2.11 18.04
C ALA A 164 -4.04 2.55 16.57
N ILE A 165 -3.60 1.75 15.60
CA ILE A 165 -3.67 2.05 14.16
C ILE A 165 -5.10 2.39 13.71
N TYR A 166 -6.10 1.69 14.23
CA TYR A 166 -7.49 1.89 13.84
C TYR A 166 -8.03 3.29 14.18
N GLU A 167 -7.44 3.95 15.16
CA GLU A 167 -7.86 5.28 15.64
C GLU A 167 -7.19 6.43 14.87
N GLY A 168 -6.13 6.14 14.12
CA GLY A 168 -5.39 7.13 13.36
C GLY A 168 -6.06 7.57 12.07
N LEU A 169 -5.40 8.53 11.40
CA LEU A 169 -5.81 9.05 10.09
C LEU A 169 -4.63 8.92 9.13
N TYR A 170 -4.73 8.00 8.18
CA TYR A 170 -3.63 7.65 7.28
C TYR A 170 -4.00 7.80 5.81
N SER A 171 -3.03 8.22 5.01
CA SER A 171 -3.05 8.15 3.55
C SER A 171 -2.72 6.73 3.06
N ILE A 172 -2.85 6.52 1.75
CA ILE A 172 -2.48 5.26 1.09
C ILE A 172 -1.00 4.92 1.32
N ASP A 173 -0.10 5.91 1.26
CA ASP A 173 1.33 5.67 1.40
C ASP A 173 1.72 5.37 2.85
N GLU A 174 1.07 6.00 3.83
CA GLU A 174 1.23 5.66 5.25
C GLU A 174 0.75 4.22 5.54
N VAL A 175 -0.38 3.80 4.99
CA VAL A 175 -0.85 2.39 5.09
C VAL A 175 0.18 1.42 4.50
N LYS A 176 0.83 1.76 3.39
CA LYS A 176 1.91 0.93 2.82
C LYS A 176 3.13 0.86 3.73
N VAL A 177 3.49 1.95 4.44
CA VAL A 177 4.57 1.93 5.44
C VAL A 177 4.20 1.01 6.60
N ILE A 178 3.01 1.15 7.17
CA ILE A 178 2.52 0.32 8.28
C ILE A 178 2.47 -1.16 7.88
N ASN A 179 1.98 -1.47 6.67
CA ASN A 179 2.01 -2.83 6.13
C ASN A 179 3.44 -3.38 6.02
N HIS A 180 4.42 -2.54 5.65
CA HIS A 180 5.82 -2.95 5.60
C HIS A 180 6.38 -3.22 7.01
N ILE A 181 6.04 -2.39 8.00
CA ILE A 181 6.39 -2.64 9.42
C ILE A 181 5.87 -4.01 9.86
N ALA A 182 4.59 -4.34 9.57
CA ALA A 182 4.02 -5.64 9.90
C ALA A 182 4.79 -6.80 9.23
N THR A 183 5.19 -6.63 7.96
CA THR A 183 6.01 -7.64 7.25
C THR A 183 7.37 -7.85 7.94
N VAL A 184 8.02 -6.78 8.42
CA VAL A 184 9.30 -6.91 9.13
C VAL A 184 9.12 -7.59 10.48
N TYR A 185 8.00 -7.35 11.20
CA TYR A 185 7.70 -8.11 12.42
C TYR A 185 7.47 -9.61 12.14
N SER A 186 6.82 -9.95 11.02
CA SER A 186 6.71 -11.35 10.56
C SER A 186 8.08 -11.98 10.31
N ASP A 187 8.97 -11.27 9.61
CA ASP A 187 10.34 -11.73 9.35
C ASP A 187 11.16 -11.91 10.65
N LEU A 188 10.93 -11.07 11.67
CA LEU A 188 11.47 -11.20 13.02
C LEU A 188 10.83 -12.33 13.85
N LYS A 189 9.88 -13.08 13.28
CA LYS A 189 9.10 -14.14 13.97
C LYS A 189 8.21 -13.61 15.10
N GLN A 190 7.92 -12.31 15.11
CA GLN A 190 6.97 -11.69 16.02
C GLN A 190 5.54 -11.76 15.46
N HIS A 191 5.10 -12.97 15.15
CA HIS A 191 3.85 -13.27 14.45
C HIS A 191 2.62 -12.63 15.11
N LYS A 192 2.52 -12.69 16.44
CA LYS A 192 1.40 -12.07 17.16
C LYS A 192 1.28 -10.58 16.83
N LYS A 193 2.42 -9.85 16.87
CA LYS A 193 2.45 -8.42 16.59
C LYS A 193 2.12 -8.11 15.13
N ALA A 194 2.64 -8.90 14.19
CA ALA A 194 2.30 -8.78 12.78
C ALA A 194 0.79 -9.00 12.54
N ILE A 195 0.19 -10.02 13.14
CA ILE A 195 -1.24 -10.31 13.07
C ILE A 195 -2.07 -9.12 13.60
N ASP A 196 -1.72 -8.58 14.78
CA ASP A 196 -2.43 -7.45 15.37
C ASP A 196 -2.39 -6.21 14.46
N ILE A 197 -1.24 -5.90 13.87
CA ILE A 197 -1.08 -4.79 12.92
C ILE A 197 -1.94 -5.03 11.66
N TYR A 198 -1.87 -6.20 11.05
CA TYR A 198 -2.66 -6.51 9.85
C TYR A 198 -4.17 -6.48 10.13
N TYR A 199 -4.62 -6.99 11.27
CA TYR A 199 -6.01 -6.92 11.68
C TYR A 199 -6.50 -5.47 11.76
N GLN A 200 -5.75 -4.59 12.44
CA GLN A 200 -6.08 -3.18 12.56
C GLN A 200 -6.07 -2.48 11.19
N LEU A 201 -5.06 -2.75 10.34
CA LEU A 201 -4.99 -2.19 8.98
C LEU A 201 -6.18 -2.61 8.12
N LEU A 202 -6.55 -3.90 8.14
CA LEU A 202 -7.67 -4.39 7.36
C LEU A 202 -8.98 -3.72 7.78
N LYS A 203 -9.18 -3.54 9.10
CA LYS A 203 -10.32 -2.83 9.67
C LYS A 203 -10.32 -1.36 9.28
N TYR A 204 -9.15 -0.70 9.32
CA TYR A 204 -8.96 0.68 8.88
C TYR A 204 -9.32 0.87 7.41
N ILE A 205 -8.76 0.05 6.50
CA ILE A 205 -9.00 0.13 5.06
C ILE A 205 -10.48 -0.03 4.75
N ARG A 206 -11.15 -1.01 5.35
CA ARG A 206 -12.58 -1.24 5.18
C ARG A 206 -13.44 -0.05 5.61
N LYS A 207 -13.02 0.70 6.62
CA LYS A 207 -13.78 1.87 7.11
C LYS A 207 -13.51 3.12 6.27
N HIS A 208 -12.25 3.38 5.92
CA HIS A 208 -11.83 4.68 5.39
C HIS A 208 -11.67 4.72 3.86
N PHE A 209 -11.43 3.58 3.20
CA PHE A 209 -11.09 3.55 1.78
C PHE A 209 -12.13 2.84 0.90
N GLN A 210 -13.37 2.63 1.36
CA GLN A 210 -14.41 1.91 0.61
C GLN A 210 -14.72 2.51 -0.76
N ASN A 211 -14.57 3.83 -0.93
CA ASN A 211 -14.98 4.58 -2.11
C ASN A 211 -13.81 5.05 -2.98
N ILE A 212 -12.58 4.65 -2.68
CA ILE A 212 -11.39 5.10 -3.42
C ILE A 212 -10.91 3.97 -4.33
N LEU A 213 -11.15 4.11 -5.66
CA LEU A 213 -10.69 3.16 -6.67
C LEU A 213 -9.18 2.92 -6.62
N GLN A 214 -8.38 3.97 -6.37
CA GLN A 214 -6.92 3.86 -6.26
C GLN A 214 -6.44 3.10 -5.01
N SER A 215 -7.24 3.04 -3.95
CA SER A 215 -6.98 2.19 -2.79
C SER A 215 -7.28 0.72 -3.07
N GLY A 216 -7.87 0.40 -4.21
CA GLY A 216 -8.23 -0.96 -4.60
C GLY A 216 -7.08 -1.96 -4.52
N GLY A 217 -5.82 -1.49 -4.66
CA GLY A 217 -4.62 -2.31 -4.45
C GLY A 217 -4.24 -2.53 -2.99
N LEU A 218 -4.72 -1.72 -2.04
CA LEU A 218 -4.37 -1.86 -0.62
C LEU A 218 -5.05 -3.06 0.05
N LEU A 219 -6.34 -3.23 -0.22
CA LEU A 219 -7.10 -4.32 0.38
C LEU A 219 -6.56 -5.70 -0.03
N PRO A 220 -6.28 -5.99 -1.33
CA PRO A 220 -5.59 -7.21 -1.73
C PRO A 220 -4.21 -7.39 -1.09
N LEU A 221 -3.40 -6.34 -1.05
CA LEU A 221 -2.06 -6.38 -0.45
C LEU A 221 -2.11 -6.78 1.03
N VAL A 222 -2.91 -6.05 1.82
CA VAL A 222 -2.97 -6.28 3.27
C VAL A 222 -3.66 -7.60 3.59
N ALA A 223 -4.72 -7.96 2.86
CA ALA A 223 -5.41 -9.24 3.04
C ALA A 223 -4.49 -10.42 2.71
N PHE A 224 -3.71 -10.35 1.62
CA PHE A 224 -2.74 -11.37 1.28
C PHE A 224 -1.67 -11.54 2.38
N ASN A 225 -1.06 -10.44 2.83
CA ASN A 225 -0.02 -10.51 3.87
C ASN A 225 -0.59 -11.01 5.21
N TYR A 226 -1.80 -10.59 5.56
CA TYR A 226 -2.48 -11.05 6.77
C TYR A 226 -2.80 -12.55 6.70
N ALA A 227 -3.39 -13.00 5.59
CA ALA A 227 -3.70 -14.41 5.38
C ALA A 227 -2.43 -15.29 5.43
N ARG A 228 -1.33 -14.83 4.80
CA ARG A 228 -0.04 -15.51 4.87
C ARG A 228 0.48 -15.61 6.30
N GLU A 229 0.30 -14.57 7.11
CA GLU A 229 0.73 -14.57 8.51
C GLU A 229 -0.10 -15.56 9.36
N LEU A 230 -1.40 -15.65 9.08
CA LEU A 230 -2.28 -16.64 9.70
C LEU A 230 -1.90 -18.07 9.30
N ASP A 231 -1.58 -18.28 8.02
CA ASP A 231 -1.08 -19.57 7.51
C ASP A 231 0.22 -19.99 8.20
N LEU A 232 1.22 -19.10 8.31
CA LEU A 232 2.48 -19.35 9.00
C LEU A 232 2.31 -19.71 10.48
N THR A 233 1.19 -19.34 11.09
CA THR A 233 0.84 -19.65 12.48
C THR A 233 -0.14 -20.83 12.64
N GLY A 234 -0.45 -21.53 11.56
CA GLY A 234 -1.35 -22.70 11.56
C GLY A 234 -2.84 -22.35 11.66
N ARG A 235 -3.22 -21.07 11.51
CA ARG A 235 -4.61 -20.61 11.57
C ARG A 235 -5.26 -20.69 10.18
N TYR A 236 -5.22 -21.86 9.56
CA TYR A 236 -5.57 -22.07 8.15
C TYR A 236 -6.99 -21.67 7.78
N THR A 237 -7.98 -21.96 8.61
CA THR A 237 -9.38 -21.57 8.34
C THR A 237 -9.52 -20.07 8.26
N GLU A 238 -8.95 -19.34 9.20
CA GLU A 238 -8.98 -17.87 9.20
C GLU A 238 -8.15 -17.30 8.03
N ALA A 239 -7.03 -17.93 7.70
CA ALA A 239 -6.22 -17.56 6.54
C ALA A 239 -7.05 -17.62 5.25
N VAL A 240 -7.85 -18.69 5.04
CA VAL A 240 -8.74 -18.82 3.89
C VAL A 240 -9.77 -17.68 3.86
N GLU A 241 -10.43 -17.38 4.97
CA GLU A 241 -11.46 -16.31 5.05
C GLU A 241 -10.88 -14.93 4.69
N ILE A 242 -9.69 -14.63 5.19
CA ILE A 242 -9.00 -13.37 4.89
C ILE A 242 -8.50 -13.35 3.44
N ALA A 243 -7.94 -14.46 2.94
CA ALA A 243 -7.50 -14.58 1.55
C ALA A 243 -8.66 -14.42 0.57
N GLU A 244 -9.84 -15.00 0.84
CA GLU A 244 -11.06 -14.81 0.03
C GLU A 244 -11.51 -13.35 -0.01
N THR A 245 -11.33 -12.60 1.09
CA THR A 245 -11.57 -11.15 1.10
C THR A 245 -10.63 -10.43 0.12
N GLY A 246 -9.34 -10.79 0.13
CA GLY A 246 -8.36 -10.26 -0.81
C GLY A 246 -8.67 -10.64 -2.26
N TRP A 247 -9.05 -11.87 -2.52
CA TRP A 247 -9.48 -12.34 -3.84
C TRP A 247 -10.66 -11.54 -4.38
N LYS A 248 -11.75 -11.43 -3.59
CA LYS A 248 -12.94 -10.63 -3.98
C LYS A 248 -12.56 -9.19 -4.32
N ALA A 249 -11.66 -8.58 -3.53
CA ALA A 249 -11.15 -7.24 -3.81
C ALA A 249 -10.32 -7.17 -5.09
N CYS A 250 -9.47 -8.17 -5.39
CA CYS A 250 -8.74 -8.25 -6.66
C CYS A 250 -9.69 -8.18 -7.86
N VAL A 251 -10.77 -8.96 -7.82
CA VAL A 251 -11.77 -9.01 -8.91
C VAL A 251 -12.58 -7.71 -8.98
N GLN A 252 -13.04 -7.21 -7.82
CA GLN A 252 -13.86 -6.01 -7.74
C GLN A 252 -13.14 -4.76 -8.27
N TYR A 253 -11.84 -4.63 -7.97
CA TYR A 253 -11.05 -3.43 -8.30
C TYR A 253 -10.10 -3.62 -9.50
N GLY A 254 -10.12 -4.79 -10.16
CA GLY A 254 -9.24 -5.08 -11.29
C GLY A 254 -7.76 -5.18 -10.91
N GLN A 255 -7.44 -5.51 -9.66
CA GLN A 255 -6.07 -5.57 -9.12
C GLN A 255 -5.51 -7.00 -9.16
N TYR A 256 -5.25 -7.50 -10.36
CA TYR A 256 -4.92 -8.91 -10.58
C TYR A 256 -3.50 -9.32 -10.16
N TYR A 257 -2.63 -8.39 -9.75
CA TYR A 257 -1.25 -8.69 -9.37
C TYR A 257 -1.15 -9.68 -8.20
N TYR A 258 -1.99 -9.52 -7.16
CA TYR A 258 -2.00 -10.39 -5.99
C TYR A 258 -2.86 -11.65 -6.17
N LEU A 259 -3.70 -11.70 -7.18
CA LEU A 259 -4.70 -12.74 -7.36
C LEU A 259 -4.11 -14.15 -7.42
N PRO A 260 -3.08 -14.44 -8.25
CA PRO A 260 -2.51 -15.79 -8.33
C PRO A 260 -1.91 -16.26 -7.00
N SER A 261 -1.17 -15.36 -6.32
CA SER A 261 -0.55 -15.67 -5.02
C SER A 261 -1.60 -15.89 -3.93
N THR A 262 -2.69 -15.13 -3.95
CA THR A 262 -3.80 -15.29 -2.99
C THR A 262 -4.50 -16.64 -3.18
N ILE A 263 -4.74 -17.06 -4.42
CA ILE A 263 -5.35 -18.36 -4.74
C ILE A 263 -4.42 -19.51 -4.37
N ALA A 264 -3.11 -19.34 -4.58
CA ALA A 264 -2.11 -20.33 -4.16
C ALA A 264 -2.08 -20.50 -2.63
N LEU A 265 -2.16 -19.40 -1.88
CA LEU A 265 -2.24 -19.44 -0.41
C LEU A 265 -3.51 -20.18 0.06
N ILE A 266 -4.65 -19.94 -0.58
CA ILE A 266 -5.89 -20.70 -0.29
C ILE A 266 -5.67 -22.20 -0.55
N ALA A 267 -4.98 -22.54 -1.64
CA ALA A 267 -4.64 -23.94 -1.96
C ALA A 267 -3.79 -24.58 -0.87
N GLU A 268 -2.74 -23.89 -0.41
CA GLU A 268 -1.85 -24.34 0.66
C GLU A 268 -2.63 -24.56 1.96
N CYS A 269 -3.44 -23.60 2.38
CA CYS A 269 -4.30 -23.73 3.56
C CYS A 269 -5.25 -24.95 3.47
N TYR A 270 -5.86 -25.20 2.30
CA TYR A 270 -6.72 -26.39 2.13
C TYR A 270 -5.95 -27.70 2.23
N HIS A 271 -4.68 -27.75 1.78
CA HIS A 271 -3.83 -28.90 2.01
C HIS A 271 -3.63 -29.18 3.51
N PHE A 272 -3.26 -28.16 4.28
CA PHE A 272 -3.09 -28.31 5.72
C PHE A 272 -4.40 -28.60 6.50
N LEU A 273 -5.54 -28.27 5.91
CA LEU A 273 -6.87 -28.65 6.39
C LEU A 273 -7.30 -30.07 5.97
N ASN A 274 -6.41 -30.86 5.34
CA ASN A 274 -6.67 -32.20 4.80
C ASN A 274 -7.79 -32.22 3.73
N GLN A 275 -7.93 -31.14 2.96
CA GLN A 275 -8.89 -31.02 1.85
C GLN A 275 -8.15 -31.00 0.50
N ASP A 276 -7.39 -32.06 0.22
CA ASP A 276 -6.46 -32.13 -0.91
C ASP A 276 -7.11 -31.91 -2.28
N GLU A 277 -8.33 -32.37 -2.51
CA GLU A 277 -9.02 -32.15 -3.81
C GLU A 277 -9.34 -30.68 -4.05
N LYS A 278 -9.71 -29.92 -3.00
CA LYS A 278 -9.86 -28.47 -3.11
C LYS A 278 -8.48 -27.81 -3.32
N SER A 279 -7.49 -28.21 -2.54
CA SER A 279 -6.11 -27.71 -2.66
C SER A 279 -5.60 -27.84 -4.09
N LYS A 280 -5.73 -29.04 -4.69
CA LYS A 280 -5.36 -29.31 -6.09
C LYS A 280 -6.09 -28.41 -7.09
N THR A 281 -7.38 -28.19 -6.85
CA THR A 281 -8.20 -27.33 -7.72
C THR A 281 -7.69 -25.87 -7.69
N TYR A 282 -7.44 -25.32 -6.50
CA TYR A 282 -6.94 -23.95 -6.37
C TYR A 282 -5.50 -23.81 -6.87
N TYR A 283 -4.62 -24.81 -6.68
CA TYR A 283 -3.29 -24.77 -7.26
C TYR A 283 -3.30 -24.75 -8.79
N ARG A 284 -4.18 -25.51 -9.45
CA ARG A 284 -4.33 -25.43 -10.91
C ARG A 284 -4.77 -24.03 -11.35
N GLN A 285 -5.74 -23.44 -10.67
CA GLN A 285 -6.18 -22.06 -10.94
C GLN A 285 -5.05 -21.05 -10.78
N ALA A 286 -4.27 -21.15 -9.70
CA ALA A 286 -3.12 -20.27 -9.45
C ALA A 286 -2.07 -20.39 -10.57
N LEU A 287 -1.76 -21.61 -11.02
CA LEU A 287 -0.81 -21.84 -12.10
C LEU A 287 -1.25 -21.19 -13.42
N TYR A 288 -2.52 -21.38 -13.82
CA TYR A 288 -3.06 -20.73 -15.03
C TYR A 288 -3.03 -19.20 -14.93
N LEU A 289 -3.30 -18.65 -13.76
CA LEU A 289 -3.25 -17.22 -13.54
C LEU A 289 -1.81 -16.67 -13.58
N PHE A 290 -0.83 -17.36 -12.99
CA PHE A 290 0.57 -17.00 -13.10
C PHE A 290 1.07 -17.02 -14.56
N ASP A 291 0.62 -18.02 -15.33
CA ASP A 291 0.93 -18.13 -16.75
C ASP A 291 0.28 -16.99 -17.54
N ALA A 292 -1.00 -16.71 -17.30
CA ALA A 292 -1.76 -15.65 -17.98
C ALA A 292 -1.17 -14.23 -17.78
N ILE A 293 -0.50 -13.97 -16.64
CA ILE A 293 0.17 -12.69 -16.35
C ILE A 293 1.69 -12.72 -16.61
N ASP A 294 2.20 -13.78 -17.28
CA ASP A 294 3.64 -14.03 -17.56
C ASP A 294 4.55 -13.93 -16.32
N ASN A 295 4.03 -14.32 -15.15
CA ASN A 295 4.81 -14.37 -13.91
C ASN A 295 5.51 -15.73 -13.75
N LYS A 296 6.58 -15.94 -14.51
CA LYS A 296 7.39 -17.19 -14.51
C LYS A 296 7.96 -17.53 -13.14
N ARG A 297 8.35 -16.50 -12.35
CA ARG A 297 8.89 -16.69 -11.00
C ARG A 297 7.83 -17.27 -10.06
N GLY A 298 6.63 -16.69 -10.03
CA GLY A 298 5.51 -17.19 -9.23
C GLY A 298 5.10 -18.60 -9.63
N ALA A 299 4.96 -18.85 -10.94
CA ALA A 299 4.66 -20.18 -11.46
C ALA A 299 5.68 -21.23 -11.03
N LYS A 300 7.00 -20.90 -11.04
CA LYS A 300 8.06 -21.81 -10.58
C LYS A 300 7.94 -22.15 -9.10
N ILE A 301 7.63 -21.16 -8.24
CA ILE A 301 7.44 -21.37 -6.80
C ILE A 301 6.29 -22.34 -6.58
N ILE A 302 5.12 -22.08 -7.17
CA ILE A 302 3.93 -22.90 -6.98
C ILE A 302 4.11 -24.32 -7.53
N LYS A 303 4.81 -24.50 -8.66
CA LYS A 303 5.17 -25.83 -9.15
C LYS A 303 6.00 -26.62 -8.14
N SER A 304 6.94 -25.95 -7.47
CA SER A 304 7.76 -26.58 -6.42
C SER A 304 6.93 -26.98 -5.20
N GLU A 305 5.97 -26.15 -4.79
CA GLU A 305 5.03 -26.46 -3.69
C GLU A 305 4.13 -27.64 -4.04
N ILE A 306 3.53 -27.63 -5.23
CA ILE A 306 2.70 -28.74 -5.73
C ILE A 306 3.49 -30.04 -5.75
N GLN A 307 4.73 -30.01 -6.24
CA GLN A 307 5.58 -31.20 -6.27
C GLN A 307 5.89 -31.72 -4.86
N LYS A 308 6.08 -30.81 -3.89
CA LYS A 308 6.31 -31.13 -2.49
C LYS A 308 5.11 -31.83 -1.85
N TYR A 309 3.89 -31.37 -2.12
CA TYR A 309 2.68 -31.85 -1.47
C TYR A 309 2.01 -33.03 -2.21
N PHE A 310 2.07 -33.06 -3.53
CA PHE A 310 1.28 -34.00 -4.36
C PHE A 310 2.11 -34.84 -5.33
N GLY A 311 3.44 -34.64 -5.38
CA GLY A 311 4.32 -35.34 -6.33
C GLY A 311 4.26 -34.78 -7.75
N THR A 312 5.00 -35.43 -8.67
CA THR A 312 5.16 -34.99 -10.07
C THR A 312 3.92 -35.24 -10.93
N ASP A 313 3.14 -36.26 -10.61
CA ASP A 313 2.01 -36.73 -11.44
C ASP A 313 0.83 -35.75 -11.47
N PHE A 314 0.80 -34.79 -10.56
CA PHE A 314 -0.23 -33.75 -10.51
C PHE A 314 -0.10 -32.71 -11.62
N LEU A 315 1.10 -32.49 -12.16
CA LEU A 315 1.40 -31.45 -13.16
C LEU A 315 1.25 -31.96 -14.61
N VAL A 316 0.95 -33.23 -14.78
CA VAL A 316 0.64 -33.90 -16.04
C VAL A 316 -0.87 -33.92 -16.25
#